data_5863b0cdd14415a0ab1c3e01a7bbd1fb
#
_entry.id   5863b0cdd14415a0ab1c3e01a7bbd1fb
#
_cell.length_a   1.000
_cell.length_b   1.000
_cell.length_c   1.000
_cell.angle_alpha   90.00
_cell.angle_beta   90.00
_cell.angle_gamma   90.00
#
_symmetry.space_group_name_H-M   'P 1'
#
loop_
_entity.id
_entity.type
_entity.pdbx_description
1 polymer ?
#
loop_
_entity_poly.entity_id
_entity_poly.type
_entity_poly.pdbx_seq_one_letter_code
_entity_poly.pdbx_strand_id
1 'polypeptide(L)'
;MIYRISALWARVEIALAAGLALAVTLLILLNVVTRNMGAALFWVDELAIYAMAWMTFLGASAAIHFGHSVAITLVTDVLPTPVRRAVTIGVDIVILGFALAMVWFCWIWFAPLDLMRHGFDTGAFQAATFNFIYAEPTTTLGIAKSWVWLVMWAFSLGMVLHGLANLATHLRGRVTA
;
A
#
# COMPACT_ATOMS: atom_id res chain seq x y z
N MET A 1 13.51 -10.90 15.83
CA MET A 1 12.06 -11.17 15.80
C MET A 1 11.36 -10.27 14.75
N ILE A 2 11.49 -8.96 14.82
CA ILE A 2 10.81 -8.02 13.89
C ILE A 2 11.11 -8.30 12.41
N TYR A 3 12.36 -8.60 12.05
CA TYR A 3 12.74 -8.94 10.67
C TYR A 3 12.00 -10.18 10.13
N ARG A 4 11.80 -11.22 10.97
CA ARG A 4 11.06 -12.42 10.54
C ARG A 4 9.58 -12.12 10.29
N ILE A 5 8.97 -11.25 11.10
CA ILE A 5 7.59 -10.82 10.92
C ILE A 5 7.48 -10.00 9.63
N SER A 6 8.38 -9.05 9.42
CA SER A 6 8.48 -8.25 8.20
C SER A 6 8.65 -9.14 6.96
N ALA A 7 9.53 -10.15 7.01
CA ALA A 7 9.74 -11.09 5.89
C ALA A 7 8.48 -11.93 5.57
N LEU A 8 7.76 -12.37 6.60
CA LEU A 8 6.51 -13.11 6.40
C LEU A 8 5.44 -12.21 5.77
N TRP A 9 5.30 -10.98 6.28
CA TRP A 9 4.35 -10.00 5.77
C TRP A 9 4.66 -9.63 4.31
N ALA A 10 5.93 -9.37 3.97
CA ALA A 10 6.36 -9.08 2.60
C ALA A 10 6.03 -10.23 1.63
N ARG A 11 6.14 -11.49 2.06
CA ARG A 11 5.73 -12.65 1.24
C ARG A 11 4.22 -12.65 0.99
N VAL A 12 3.41 -12.30 1.99
CA VAL A 12 1.96 -12.19 1.83
C VAL A 12 1.62 -11.06 0.86
N GLU A 13 2.23 -9.89 1.00
CA GLU A 13 2.03 -8.76 0.11
C GLU A 13 2.39 -9.10 -1.34
N ILE A 14 3.53 -9.77 -1.58
CA ILE A 14 3.93 -10.20 -2.93
C ILE A 14 2.96 -11.24 -3.49
N ALA A 15 2.54 -12.22 -2.69
CA ALA A 15 1.59 -13.22 -3.15
C ALA A 15 0.24 -12.60 -3.55
N LEU A 16 -0.25 -11.64 -2.73
CA LEU A 16 -1.45 -10.88 -3.05
C LEU A 16 -1.27 -10.00 -4.29
N ALA A 17 -0.14 -9.28 -4.39
CA ALA A 17 0.16 -8.46 -5.57
C ALA A 17 0.25 -9.30 -6.85
N ALA A 18 0.89 -10.47 -6.80
CA ALA A 18 0.95 -11.39 -7.94
C ALA A 18 -0.43 -11.95 -8.32
N GLY A 19 -1.26 -12.30 -7.33
CA GLY A 19 -2.64 -12.71 -7.56
C GLY A 19 -3.48 -11.60 -8.20
N LEU A 20 -3.32 -10.37 -7.73
CA LEU A 20 -3.98 -9.20 -8.31
C LEU A 20 -3.50 -8.91 -9.73
N ALA A 21 -2.20 -9.08 -10.03
CA ALA A 21 -1.66 -8.94 -11.38
C ALA A 21 -2.32 -9.94 -12.35
N LEU A 22 -2.44 -11.19 -11.92
CA LEU A 22 -3.17 -12.22 -12.68
C LEU A 22 -4.64 -11.84 -12.85
N ALA A 23 -5.31 -11.39 -11.78
CA ALA A 23 -6.71 -10.96 -11.85
C ALA A 23 -6.91 -9.79 -12.83
N VAL A 24 -6.04 -8.77 -12.80
CA VAL A 24 -6.06 -7.65 -13.75
C VAL A 24 -5.92 -8.15 -15.18
N THR A 25 -4.98 -9.07 -15.43
CA THR A 25 -4.79 -9.65 -16.77
C THR A 25 -6.06 -10.35 -17.25
N LEU A 26 -6.68 -11.18 -16.40
CA LEU A 26 -7.92 -11.88 -16.73
C LEU A 26 -9.10 -10.93 -16.94
N LEU A 27 -9.22 -9.88 -16.12
CA LEU A 27 -10.25 -8.85 -16.26
C LEU A 27 -10.11 -8.09 -17.59
N ILE A 28 -8.87 -7.73 -17.96
CA ILE A 28 -8.62 -7.06 -19.26
C ILE A 28 -8.97 -7.98 -20.42
N LEU A 29 -8.59 -9.26 -20.38
CA LEU A 29 -8.95 -10.22 -21.41
C LEU A 29 -10.48 -10.40 -21.51
N LEU A 30 -11.15 -10.52 -20.36
CA LEU A 30 -12.62 -10.60 -20.31
C LEU A 30 -13.25 -9.36 -20.95
N ASN A 31 -12.74 -8.17 -20.62
CA ASN A 31 -13.23 -6.92 -21.17
C ASN A 31 -13.09 -6.86 -22.71
N VAL A 32 -11.93 -7.27 -23.23
CA VAL A 32 -11.69 -7.34 -24.68
C VAL A 32 -12.69 -8.29 -25.35
N VAL A 33 -12.89 -9.48 -24.80
CA VAL A 33 -13.82 -10.47 -25.36
C VAL A 33 -15.26 -9.95 -25.35
N THR A 34 -15.74 -9.44 -24.20
CA THR A 34 -17.13 -8.99 -24.05
C THR A 34 -17.43 -7.78 -24.92
N ARG A 35 -16.49 -6.83 -25.08
CA ARG A 35 -16.63 -5.71 -25.98
C ARG A 35 -16.71 -6.14 -27.44
N ASN A 36 -15.88 -7.09 -27.86
CA ASN A 36 -15.94 -7.62 -29.23
C ASN A 36 -17.24 -8.38 -29.53
N MET A 37 -17.87 -8.94 -28.50
CA MET A 37 -19.18 -9.61 -28.61
C MET A 37 -20.38 -8.63 -28.52
N GLY A 38 -20.12 -7.32 -28.38
CA GLY A 38 -21.16 -6.33 -28.20
C GLY A 38 -21.85 -6.33 -26.82
N ALA A 39 -21.28 -7.06 -25.84
CA ALA A 39 -21.82 -7.21 -24.46
C ALA A 39 -20.85 -6.61 -23.43
N ALA A 40 -20.56 -5.31 -23.52
CA ALA A 40 -19.61 -4.60 -22.66
C ALA A 40 -20.01 -4.70 -21.17
N LEU A 41 -19.06 -5.11 -20.32
CA LEU A 41 -19.22 -5.19 -18.86
C LEU A 41 -18.47 -4.03 -18.19
N PHE A 42 -19.16 -2.93 -17.92
CA PHE A 42 -18.55 -1.70 -17.39
C PHE A 42 -17.89 -1.85 -16.03
N TRP A 43 -18.37 -2.75 -15.15
CA TRP A 43 -17.81 -3.01 -13.84
C TRP A 43 -16.41 -3.65 -13.90
N VAL A 44 -16.07 -4.31 -15.01
CA VAL A 44 -14.76 -4.97 -15.19
C VAL A 44 -13.63 -3.93 -15.25
N ASP A 45 -13.86 -2.81 -15.92
CA ASP A 45 -12.89 -1.71 -16.03
C ASP A 45 -12.59 -1.13 -14.63
N GLU A 46 -13.64 -0.85 -13.86
CA GLU A 46 -13.50 -0.28 -12.53
C GLU A 46 -12.80 -1.23 -11.57
N LEU A 47 -13.18 -2.53 -11.60
CA LEU A 47 -12.54 -3.55 -10.77
C LEU A 47 -11.05 -3.73 -11.12
N ALA A 48 -10.71 -3.68 -12.41
CA ALA A 48 -9.31 -3.77 -12.85
C ALA A 48 -8.48 -2.57 -12.34
N ILE A 49 -9.03 -1.35 -12.37
CA ILE A 49 -8.35 -0.16 -11.84
C ILE A 49 -8.09 -0.30 -10.35
N TYR A 50 -9.07 -0.76 -9.57
CA TYR A 50 -8.89 -0.94 -8.13
C TYR A 50 -7.92 -2.08 -7.81
N ALA A 51 -7.97 -3.17 -8.57
CA ALA A 51 -7.00 -4.26 -8.44
C ALA A 51 -5.56 -3.80 -8.75
N MET A 52 -5.37 -2.96 -9.78
CA MET A 52 -4.06 -2.34 -10.09
C MET A 52 -3.59 -1.43 -8.95
N ALA A 53 -4.46 -0.62 -8.36
CA ALA A 53 -4.11 0.21 -7.21
C ALA A 53 -3.64 -0.65 -6.03
N TRP A 54 -4.40 -1.68 -5.66
CA TRP A 54 -4.03 -2.61 -4.58
C TRP A 54 -2.72 -3.32 -4.87
N MET A 55 -2.54 -3.85 -6.09
CA MET A 55 -1.28 -4.48 -6.51
C MET A 55 -0.08 -3.55 -6.34
N THR A 56 -0.23 -2.30 -6.77
CA THR A 56 0.86 -1.31 -6.72
C THR A 56 1.24 -0.97 -5.29
N PHE A 57 0.27 -0.70 -4.41
CA PHE A 57 0.54 -0.36 -3.02
C PHE A 57 1.14 -1.54 -2.23
N LEU A 58 0.62 -2.76 -2.40
CA LEU A 58 1.18 -3.95 -1.76
C LEU A 58 2.59 -4.26 -2.27
N GLY A 59 2.81 -4.16 -3.58
CA GLY A 59 4.13 -4.34 -4.18
C GLY A 59 5.14 -3.30 -3.71
N ALA A 60 4.74 -2.03 -3.61
CA ALA A 60 5.60 -0.95 -3.11
C ALA A 60 5.96 -1.14 -1.63
N SER A 61 5.02 -1.58 -0.78
CA SER A 61 5.30 -1.92 0.62
C SER A 61 6.32 -3.06 0.72
N ALA A 62 6.09 -4.17 0.01
CA ALA A 62 7.00 -5.32 0.00
C ALA A 62 8.40 -4.96 -0.51
N ALA A 63 8.51 -4.09 -1.51
CA ALA A 63 9.80 -3.65 -2.06
C ALA A 63 10.70 -3.00 -1.00
N ILE A 64 10.13 -2.35 0.02
CA ILE A 64 10.90 -1.76 1.12
C ILE A 64 11.60 -2.86 1.93
N HIS A 65 10.92 -3.98 2.19
CA HIS A 65 11.52 -5.11 2.91
C HIS A 65 12.75 -5.66 2.18
N PHE A 66 12.69 -5.78 0.86
CA PHE A 66 13.77 -6.36 0.06
C PHE A 66 14.92 -5.39 -0.24
N GLY A 67 14.79 -4.11 0.13
CA GLY A 67 15.82 -3.10 -0.11
C GLY A 67 16.12 -2.85 -1.59
N HIS A 68 15.25 -3.29 -2.50
CA HIS A 68 15.44 -3.22 -3.95
C HIS A 68 15.15 -1.82 -4.52
N SER A 69 15.67 -0.79 -3.88
CA SER A 69 15.72 0.53 -4.52
C SER A 69 16.97 0.61 -5.40
N VAL A 70 16.82 0.24 -6.65
CA VAL A 70 17.91 0.26 -7.66
C VAL A 70 18.65 1.60 -7.68
N ALA A 71 17.92 2.71 -7.47
CA ALA A 71 18.52 4.04 -7.42
C ALA A 71 19.46 4.22 -6.22
N ILE A 72 19.18 3.58 -5.08
CA ILE A 72 19.99 3.68 -3.88
C ILE A 72 21.25 2.84 -4.03
N THR A 73 21.15 1.62 -4.57
CA THR A 73 22.31 0.73 -4.75
C THR A 73 23.34 1.32 -5.70
N LEU A 74 22.92 1.93 -6.81
CA LEU A 74 23.83 2.60 -7.75
C LEU A 74 24.70 3.68 -7.09
N VAL A 75 24.15 4.42 -6.15
CA VAL A 75 24.88 5.46 -5.42
C VAL A 75 25.69 4.85 -4.28
N THR A 76 25.14 3.92 -3.53
CA THR A 76 25.79 3.38 -2.32
C THR A 76 26.93 2.43 -2.64
N ASP A 77 26.95 1.77 -3.79
CA ASP A 77 28.01 0.80 -4.16
C ASP A 77 29.36 1.46 -4.45
N VAL A 78 29.36 2.75 -4.80
CA VAL A 78 30.59 3.52 -5.02
C VAL A 78 31.10 4.23 -3.75
N LEU A 79 30.37 4.18 -2.62
CA LEU A 79 30.71 4.87 -1.40
C LEU A 79 31.58 4.02 -0.46
N PRO A 80 32.54 4.63 0.28
CA PRO A 80 33.23 3.96 1.37
C PRO A 80 32.27 3.41 2.42
N THR A 81 32.58 2.25 3.01
CA THR A 81 31.71 1.52 3.94
C THR A 81 31.06 2.38 5.05
N PRO A 82 31.78 3.31 5.75
CA PRO A 82 31.15 4.12 6.80
C PRO A 82 30.13 5.12 6.24
N VAL A 83 30.41 5.71 5.07
CA VAL A 83 29.50 6.65 4.41
C VAL A 83 28.27 5.91 3.88
N ARG A 84 28.48 4.76 3.24
CA ARG A 84 27.40 3.87 2.78
C ARG A 84 26.43 3.54 3.92
N ARG A 85 26.96 3.13 5.08
CA ARG A 85 26.12 2.84 6.27
C ARG A 85 25.32 4.05 6.73
N ALA A 86 25.94 5.23 6.80
CA ALA A 86 25.25 6.45 7.20
C ALA A 86 24.13 6.83 6.23
N VAL A 87 24.38 6.73 4.93
CA VAL A 87 23.36 6.97 3.88
C VAL A 87 22.21 5.98 4.00
N THR A 88 22.48 4.68 4.16
CA THR A 88 21.45 3.64 4.29
C THR A 88 20.56 3.91 5.51
N ILE A 89 21.15 4.22 6.67
CA ILE A 89 20.38 4.58 7.87
C ILE A 89 19.56 5.85 7.66
N GLY A 90 20.13 6.86 6.98
CA GLY A 90 19.41 8.08 6.63
C GLY A 90 18.18 7.82 5.77
N VAL A 91 18.31 6.94 4.77
CA VAL A 91 17.19 6.51 3.92
C VAL A 91 16.13 5.77 4.72
N ASP A 92 16.52 4.84 5.60
CA ASP A 92 15.56 4.13 6.47
C ASP A 92 14.77 5.10 7.36
N ILE A 93 15.42 6.13 7.90
CA ILE A 93 14.76 7.16 8.71
C ILE A 93 13.74 7.95 7.87
N VAL A 94 14.10 8.33 6.65
CA VAL A 94 13.18 9.05 5.75
C VAL A 94 11.98 8.17 5.39
N ILE A 95 12.21 6.90 5.03
CA ILE A 95 11.14 5.94 4.71
C ILE A 95 10.22 5.75 5.92
N LEU A 96 10.77 5.57 7.10
CA LEU A 96 9.99 5.41 8.32
C LEU A 96 9.20 6.69 8.67
N GLY A 97 9.81 7.86 8.53
CA GLY A 97 9.14 9.14 8.72
C GLY A 97 7.96 9.31 7.76
N PHE A 98 8.15 8.98 6.47
CA PHE A 98 7.06 8.98 5.49
C PHE A 98 5.96 7.97 5.84
N ALA A 99 6.34 6.75 6.25
CA ALA A 99 5.38 5.72 6.65
C ALA A 99 4.50 6.16 7.83
N LEU A 100 5.12 6.78 8.86
CA LEU A 100 4.39 7.33 10.01
C LEU A 100 3.47 8.48 9.61
N ALA A 101 3.92 9.36 8.72
CA ALA A 101 3.08 10.42 8.16
C ALA A 101 1.89 9.85 7.40
N MET A 102 2.09 8.78 6.61
CA MET A 102 1.00 8.08 5.89
C MET A 102 -0.02 7.46 6.84
N VAL A 103 0.42 6.83 7.94
CA VAL A 103 -0.50 6.32 8.99
C VAL A 103 -1.31 7.47 9.59
N TRP A 104 -0.67 8.60 9.87
CA TRP A 104 -1.34 9.80 10.40
C TRP A 104 -2.38 10.34 9.40
N PHE A 105 -2.04 10.45 8.12
CA PHE A 105 -2.98 10.90 7.10
C PHE A 105 -4.14 9.93 6.90
N CYS A 106 -3.89 8.63 6.91
CA CYS A 106 -4.96 7.63 6.91
C CYS A 106 -5.89 7.79 8.12
N TRP A 107 -5.32 8.02 9.31
CA TRP A 107 -6.11 8.26 10.52
C TRP A 107 -7.02 9.48 10.40
N ILE A 108 -6.49 10.60 9.92
CA ILE A 108 -7.29 11.83 9.69
C ILE A 108 -8.34 11.60 8.61
N TRP A 109 -7.95 10.97 7.51
CA TRP A 109 -8.85 10.76 6.37
C TRP A 109 -10.01 9.82 6.68
N PHE A 110 -9.73 8.70 7.32
CA PHE A 110 -10.78 7.76 7.74
C PHE A 110 -11.55 8.22 8.96
N ALA A 111 -10.98 9.09 9.79
CA ALA A 111 -11.59 9.65 11.01
C ALA A 111 -12.41 8.61 11.82
N PRO A 112 -11.84 7.44 12.20
CA PRO A 112 -12.60 6.33 12.77
C PRO A 112 -13.29 6.69 14.09
N LEU A 113 -12.70 7.58 14.89
CA LEU A 113 -13.31 8.04 16.14
C LEU A 113 -14.58 8.86 15.91
N ASP A 114 -14.59 9.68 14.86
CA ASP A 114 -15.78 10.47 14.52
C ASP A 114 -16.87 9.58 13.94
N LEU A 115 -16.52 8.56 13.14
CA LEU A 115 -17.47 7.54 12.70
C LEU A 115 -18.11 6.80 13.90
N MET A 116 -17.29 6.41 14.89
CA MET A 116 -17.79 5.77 16.12
C MET A 116 -18.71 6.70 16.93
N ARG A 117 -18.38 8.00 17.04
CA ARG A 117 -19.23 9.00 17.73
C ARG A 117 -20.62 9.15 17.09
N HIS A 118 -20.71 8.93 15.77
CA HIS A 118 -21.99 8.94 15.04
C HIS A 118 -22.64 7.55 14.96
N GLY A 119 -22.24 6.59 15.81
CA GLY A 119 -22.84 5.25 15.88
C GLY A 119 -22.68 4.42 14.60
N PHE A 120 -21.61 4.64 13.82
CA PHE A 120 -21.36 4.04 12.49
C PHE A 120 -22.42 4.42 11.43
N ASP A 121 -23.21 5.46 11.67
CA ASP A 121 -24.09 6.05 10.67
C ASP A 121 -23.25 6.91 9.70
N THR A 122 -23.05 6.39 8.50
CA THR A 122 -22.23 7.04 7.45
C THR A 122 -22.87 8.34 6.95
N GLY A 123 -24.21 8.44 6.98
CA GLY A 123 -24.95 9.65 6.59
C GLY A 123 -24.78 10.77 7.64
N ALA A 124 -24.96 10.44 8.92
CA ALA A 124 -24.73 11.38 10.01
C ALA A 124 -23.27 11.85 10.08
N PHE A 125 -22.32 10.91 9.89
CA PHE A 125 -20.90 11.23 9.80
C PHE A 125 -20.59 12.21 8.65
N GLN A 126 -21.09 11.93 7.45
CA GLN A 126 -20.92 12.80 6.28
C GLN A 126 -21.50 14.20 6.52
N ALA A 127 -22.71 14.29 7.08
CA ALA A 127 -23.35 15.58 7.34
C ALA A 127 -22.59 16.42 8.37
N ALA A 128 -21.98 15.78 9.38
CA ALA A 128 -21.25 16.46 10.44
C ALA A 128 -19.81 16.85 10.04
N THR A 129 -19.13 16.03 9.23
CA THR A 129 -17.70 16.19 8.96
C THR A 129 -17.37 16.64 7.54
N PHE A 130 -18.33 16.63 6.61
CA PHE A 130 -18.13 16.81 5.17
C PHE A 130 -17.14 15.80 4.56
N ASN A 131 -16.93 14.66 5.22
CA ASN A 131 -16.08 13.59 4.75
C ASN A 131 -16.92 12.47 4.13
N PHE A 132 -16.69 12.19 2.85
CA PHE A 132 -17.51 11.30 2.04
C PHE A 132 -16.94 9.88 1.93
N ILE A 133 -15.82 9.58 2.60
CA ILE A 133 -15.07 8.33 2.43
C ILE A 133 -15.93 7.07 2.59
N TYR A 134 -16.90 7.08 3.52
CA TYR A 134 -17.76 5.94 3.80
C TYR A 134 -19.08 5.95 3.01
N ALA A 135 -19.52 7.11 2.55
CA ALA A 135 -20.81 7.28 1.88
C ALA A 135 -20.68 7.28 0.34
N GLU A 136 -19.51 7.61 -0.20
CA GLU A 136 -19.31 7.67 -1.64
C GLU A 136 -19.24 6.27 -2.24
N PRO A 137 -20.18 5.89 -3.15
CA PRO A 137 -20.12 4.60 -3.83
C PRO A 137 -19.12 4.62 -4.97
N THR A 138 -18.65 3.45 -5.36
CA THR A 138 -17.97 3.22 -6.62
C THR A 138 -18.97 3.37 -7.78
N THR A 139 -18.47 3.66 -8.97
CA THR A 139 -19.33 4.08 -10.10
C THR A 139 -20.18 2.94 -10.66
N THR A 140 -19.60 1.75 -10.79
CA THR A 140 -20.24 0.59 -11.44
C THR A 140 -20.38 -0.61 -10.51
N LEU A 141 -19.50 -0.75 -9.49
CA LEU A 141 -19.54 -1.85 -8.52
C LEU A 141 -20.56 -1.61 -7.40
N GLY A 142 -20.95 -0.35 -7.11
CA GLY A 142 -21.91 -0.01 -6.09
C GLY A 142 -21.46 -0.23 -4.64
N ILE A 143 -20.19 -0.49 -4.40
CA ILE A 143 -19.62 -0.62 -3.05
C ILE A 143 -19.07 0.73 -2.54
N ALA A 144 -19.00 0.92 -1.23
CA ALA A 144 -18.39 2.13 -0.68
C ALA A 144 -16.90 2.21 -1.02
N LYS A 145 -16.42 3.37 -1.47
CA LYS A 145 -15.00 3.61 -1.82
C LYS A 145 -14.05 3.37 -0.65
N SER A 146 -14.53 3.50 0.60
CA SER A 146 -13.74 3.17 1.79
C SER A 146 -13.11 1.77 1.73
N TRP A 147 -13.82 0.77 1.20
CA TRP A 147 -13.30 -0.59 1.04
C TRP A 147 -12.11 -0.63 0.08
N VAL A 148 -12.19 0.12 -1.01
CA VAL A 148 -11.09 0.21 -1.98
C VAL A 148 -9.87 0.87 -1.33
N TRP A 149 -10.07 1.94 -0.57
CA TRP A 149 -9.01 2.72 0.06
C TRP A 149 -8.41 2.10 1.32
N LEU A 150 -8.93 0.95 1.82
CA LEU A 150 -8.28 0.18 2.88
C LEU A 150 -6.84 -0.24 2.53
N VAL A 151 -6.51 -0.30 1.24
CA VAL A 151 -5.13 -0.55 0.81
C VAL A 151 -4.14 0.48 1.36
N MET A 152 -4.57 1.71 1.59
CA MET A 152 -3.73 2.77 2.18
C MET A 152 -3.30 2.42 3.60
N TRP A 153 -4.19 1.78 4.39
CA TRP A 153 -3.86 1.27 5.71
C TRP A 153 -2.89 0.07 5.62
N ALA A 154 -3.17 -0.89 4.75
CA ALA A 154 -2.29 -2.04 4.55
C ALA A 154 -0.88 -1.59 4.14
N PHE A 155 -0.80 -0.65 3.18
CA PHE A 155 0.44 -0.06 2.72
C PHE A 155 1.20 0.68 3.82
N SER A 156 0.55 1.62 4.51
CA SER A 156 1.23 2.45 5.52
C SER A 156 1.71 1.63 6.72
N LEU A 157 0.92 0.67 7.19
CA LEU A 157 1.33 -0.23 8.29
C LEU A 157 2.42 -1.20 7.84
N GLY A 158 2.35 -1.73 6.62
CA GLY A 158 3.40 -2.54 6.01
C GLY A 158 4.73 -1.76 5.94
N MET A 159 4.68 -0.53 5.43
CA MET A 159 5.85 0.36 5.37
C MET A 159 6.47 0.62 6.75
N VAL A 160 5.65 0.87 7.79
CA VAL A 160 6.15 1.04 9.17
C VAL A 160 6.85 -0.22 9.64
N LEU A 161 6.25 -1.39 9.43
CA LEU A 161 6.83 -2.67 9.82
C LEU A 161 8.18 -2.92 9.12
N HIS A 162 8.22 -2.71 7.80
CA HIS A 162 9.43 -2.92 7.00
C HIS A 162 10.51 -1.88 7.31
N GLY A 163 10.15 -0.61 7.44
CA GLY A 163 11.08 0.47 7.80
C GLY A 163 11.71 0.25 9.17
N LEU A 164 10.92 -0.15 10.17
CA LEU A 164 11.43 -0.50 11.51
C LEU A 164 12.36 -1.72 11.46
N ALA A 165 12.02 -2.75 10.67
CA ALA A 165 12.83 -3.94 10.54
C ALA A 165 14.18 -3.65 9.88
N ASN A 166 14.19 -2.85 8.82
CA ASN A 166 15.41 -2.44 8.10
C ASN A 166 16.28 -1.56 8.98
N LEU A 167 15.73 -0.51 9.57
CA LEU A 167 16.45 0.39 10.47
C LEU A 167 17.09 -0.37 11.63
N ALA A 168 16.34 -1.27 12.29
CA ALA A 168 16.88 -2.09 13.38
C ALA A 168 18.00 -3.02 12.93
N THR A 169 17.99 -3.49 11.68
CA THR A 169 19.00 -4.37 11.10
C THR A 169 20.29 -3.60 10.78
N HIS A 170 20.16 -2.44 10.13
CA HIS A 170 21.29 -1.59 9.76
C HIS A 170 21.98 -0.95 10.98
N LEU A 171 21.21 -0.57 12.02
CA LEU A 171 21.78 -0.08 13.27
C LEU A 171 22.63 -1.15 13.98
N ARG A 172 22.26 -2.44 13.89
CA ARG A 172 23.04 -3.57 14.45
C ARG A 172 24.25 -3.97 13.60
N GLY A 173 24.55 -3.28 12.54
CA GLY A 173 25.68 -3.55 11.66
C GLY A 173 25.51 -4.77 10.76
N ARG A 174 24.31 -5.32 10.64
CA ARG A 174 24.00 -6.39 9.68
C ARG A 174 23.56 -5.76 8.38
N VAL A 175 24.49 -5.62 7.43
CA VAL A 175 24.14 -5.28 6.05
C VAL A 175 23.52 -6.54 5.45
N THR A 176 22.21 -6.51 5.16
CA THR A 176 21.59 -7.54 4.33
C THR A 176 22.09 -7.33 2.90
N ALA A 177 22.87 -8.29 2.42
CA ALA A 177 23.28 -8.37 1.02
C ALA A 177 22.05 -8.73 0.14
#